data_d10eb30665c6743e0bef18cc8b7cddc5
#
_entry.id   d10eb30665c6743e0bef18cc8b7cddc5
#
_cell.length_a   1.000
_cell.length_b   1.000
_cell.length_c   1.000
_cell.angle_alpha   90.00
_cell.angle_beta   90.00
_cell.angle_gamma   90.00
#
_symmetry.space_group_name_H-M   'P 1'
#
loop_
_entity.id
_entity.type
_entity.pdbx_description
1 polymer ?
#
loop_
_entity_poly.entity_id
_entity_poly.type
_entity_poly.pdbx_seq_one_letter_code
_entity_poly.pdbx_strand_id
1 'polypeptide(L)'
;MAQRPPNPERRSARSQAAILHAAYELCQQQGYARLTIEGIAARAGVGKQTIYRWWPSKGAVLLDVFVDQIIARLDAADTGSPLDDLRRRVRATAEVLADATIGPHIAGLIGDTQGDPSLARELHQRLVAPARAQHRELICAAQARGELRADIDPDLVADTLFAPLWFRLLVTRAELSPSFADNITDAVMTAWAQSRANGQQL
;
A
#
# COMPACT_ATOMS: atom_id res chain seq x y z
N MET A 1 21.06 -44.12 -15.37
CA MET A 1 20.88 -43.17 -14.24
C MET A 1 19.43 -42.69 -14.23
N ALA A 2 18.62 -43.18 -13.30
CA ALA A 2 17.21 -42.76 -13.20
C ALA A 2 17.15 -41.33 -12.62
N GLN A 3 16.62 -40.39 -13.38
CA GLN A 3 16.37 -39.03 -12.88
C GLN A 3 15.30 -39.11 -11.76
N ARG A 4 15.69 -38.65 -10.57
CA ARG A 4 14.81 -38.54 -9.43
C ARG A 4 13.61 -37.63 -9.81
N PRO A 5 12.35 -38.06 -9.62
CA PRO A 5 11.22 -37.24 -9.98
C PRO A 5 11.28 -35.87 -9.24
N PRO A 6 10.95 -34.77 -9.94
CA PRO A 6 11.03 -33.44 -9.34
C PRO A 6 10.10 -33.34 -8.15
N ASN A 7 10.63 -32.82 -7.01
CA ASN A 7 9.88 -32.61 -5.77
C ASN A 7 8.63 -31.75 -6.03
N PRO A 8 7.40 -32.22 -5.67
CA PRO A 8 6.14 -31.51 -5.90
C PRO A 8 6.15 -30.07 -5.33
N GLU A 9 6.77 -29.85 -4.17
CA GLU A 9 6.88 -28.53 -3.54
C GLU A 9 7.73 -27.56 -4.36
N ARG A 10 8.89 -28.01 -4.88
CA ARG A 10 9.72 -27.19 -5.77
C ARG A 10 9.02 -26.85 -7.09
N ARG A 11 8.22 -27.77 -7.61
CA ARG A 11 7.42 -27.54 -8.81
C ARG A 11 6.31 -26.51 -8.53
N SER A 12 5.69 -26.58 -7.38
CA SER A 12 4.66 -25.65 -6.90
C SER A 12 5.24 -24.23 -6.77
N ALA A 13 6.34 -24.06 -6.02
CA ALA A 13 6.99 -22.77 -5.81
C ALA A 13 7.48 -22.16 -7.15
N ARG A 14 8.04 -22.97 -8.05
CA ARG A 14 8.44 -22.50 -9.38
C ARG A 14 7.26 -22.01 -10.21
N SER A 15 6.13 -22.71 -10.16
CA SER A 15 4.91 -22.31 -10.87
C SER A 15 4.32 -21.05 -10.31
N GLN A 16 4.32 -20.86 -8.97
CA GLN A 16 3.86 -19.62 -8.33
C GLN A 16 4.74 -18.43 -8.76
N ALA A 17 6.06 -18.55 -8.66
CA ALA A 17 6.99 -17.50 -9.09
C ALA A 17 6.81 -17.14 -10.57
N ALA A 18 6.61 -18.12 -11.45
CA ALA A 18 6.35 -17.87 -12.87
C ALA A 18 5.02 -17.13 -13.11
N ILE A 19 3.97 -17.46 -12.35
CA ILE A 19 2.67 -16.79 -12.43
C ILE A 19 2.77 -15.33 -11.97
N LEU A 20 3.40 -15.07 -10.81
CA LEU A 20 3.60 -13.72 -10.28
C LEU A 20 4.44 -12.86 -11.21
N HIS A 21 5.53 -13.42 -11.76
CA HIS A 21 6.38 -12.74 -12.75
C HIS A 21 5.60 -12.39 -14.02
N ALA A 22 4.84 -13.35 -14.57
CA ALA A 22 4.02 -13.14 -15.76
C ALA A 22 2.94 -12.08 -15.53
N ALA A 23 2.30 -12.08 -14.35
CA ALA A 23 1.30 -11.09 -13.97
C ALA A 23 1.93 -9.68 -13.88
N TYR A 24 3.09 -9.57 -13.24
CA TYR A 24 3.85 -8.31 -13.16
C TYR A 24 4.18 -7.76 -14.54
N GLU A 25 4.83 -8.57 -15.42
CA GLU A 25 5.22 -8.15 -16.77
C GLU A 25 4.01 -7.68 -17.60
N LEU A 26 2.92 -8.48 -17.60
CA LEU A 26 1.72 -8.13 -18.36
C LEU A 26 1.08 -6.87 -17.81
N CYS A 27 1.05 -6.69 -16.50
CA CYS A 27 0.51 -5.49 -15.87
C CYS A 27 1.32 -4.25 -16.28
N GLN A 28 2.64 -4.34 -16.33
CA GLN A 28 3.51 -3.25 -16.80
C GLN A 28 3.33 -2.94 -18.29
N GLN A 29 3.14 -3.96 -19.13
CA GLN A 29 3.04 -3.81 -20.58
C GLN A 29 1.69 -3.24 -21.05
N GLN A 30 0.60 -3.65 -20.42
CA GLN A 30 -0.76 -3.38 -20.93
C GLN A 30 -1.72 -2.76 -19.88
N GLY A 31 -1.27 -2.62 -18.63
CA GLY A 31 -2.06 -2.09 -17.52
C GLY A 31 -3.02 -3.10 -16.89
N TYR A 32 -3.50 -2.77 -15.70
CA TYR A 32 -4.40 -3.60 -14.90
C TYR A 32 -5.70 -3.98 -15.64
N ALA A 33 -6.30 -3.03 -16.35
CA ALA A 33 -7.60 -3.22 -16.99
C ALA A 33 -7.58 -4.34 -18.04
N ARG A 34 -6.46 -4.52 -18.74
CA ARG A 34 -6.29 -5.55 -19.77
C ARG A 34 -5.74 -6.86 -19.24
N LEU A 35 -5.33 -6.91 -17.98
CA LEU A 35 -4.82 -8.13 -17.38
C LEU A 35 -5.94 -9.15 -17.24
N THR A 36 -5.66 -10.40 -17.65
CA THR A 36 -6.60 -11.53 -17.55
C THR A 36 -5.90 -12.78 -17.02
N ILE A 37 -6.63 -13.66 -16.37
CA ILE A 37 -6.10 -14.97 -15.91
C ILE A 37 -5.59 -15.79 -17.11
N GLU A 38 -6.30 -15.71 -18.25
CA GLU A 38 -5.88 -16.37 -19.49
C GLU A 38 -4.51 -15.89 -19.98
N GLY A 39 -4.30 -14.58 -20.00
CA GLY A 39 -3.04 -13.97 -20.40
C GLY A 39 -1.90 -14.36 -19.46
N ILE A 40 -2.15 -14.34 -18.14
CA ILE A 40 -1.18 -14.76 -17.12
C ILE A 40 -0.82 -16.24 -17.32
N ALA A 41 -1.81 -17.12 -17.50
CA ALA A 41 -1.61 -18.54 -17.68
C ALA A 41 -0.77 -18.85 -18.94
N ALA A 42 -1.12 -18.21 -20.06
CA ALA A 42 -0.39 -18.35 -21.31
C ALA A 42 1.09 -17.89 -21.19
N ARG A 43 1.32 -16.73 -20.57
CA ARG A 43 2.66 -16.17 -20.36
C ARG A 43 3.50 -17.03 -19.41
N ALA A 44 2.89 -17.54 -18.33
CA ALA A 44 3.56 -18.38 -17.33
C ALA A 44 3.75 -19.83 -17.79
N GLY A 45 3.15 -20.25 -18.91
CA GLY A 45 3.20 -21.63 -19.41
C GLY A 45 2.47 -22.62 -18.50
N VAL A 46 1.38 -22.21 -17.87
CA VAL A 46 0.57 -23.05 -16.96
C VAL A 46 -0.91 -23.07 -17.37
N GLY A 47 -1.66 -24.07 -16.89
CA GLY A 47 -3.11 -24.07 -17.04
C GLY A 47 -3.80 -23.12 -16.08
N LYS A 48 -4.95 -22.52 -16.46
CA LYS A 48 -5.76 -21.63 -15.60
C LYS A 48 -6.10 -22.26 -14.25
N GLN A 49 -6.38 -23.57 -14.22
CA GLN A 49 -6.65 -24.32 -13.00
C GLN A 49 -5.47 -24.26 -12.00
N THR A 50 -4.24 -24.14 -12.50
CA THR A 50 -3.05 -23.96 -11.65
C THR A 50 -3.08 -22.61 -10.95
N ILE A 51 -3.53 -21.55 -11.61
CA ILE A 51 -3.69 -20.22 -11.01
C ILE A 51 -4.81 -20.22 -9.99
N TYR A 52 -6.02 -20.68 -10.38
CA TYR A 52 -7.20 -20.71 -9.50
C TYR A 52 -7.03 -21.54 -8.23
N ARG A 53 -6.05 -22.45 -8.19
CA ARG A 53 -5.72 -23.19 -6.96
C ARG A 53 -5.16 -22.30 -5.87
N TRP A 54 -4.50 -21.18 -6.22
CA TRP A 54 -3.88 -20.27 -5.27
C TRP A 54 -4.55 -18.90 -5.23
N TRP A 55 -5.07 -18.42 -6.34
CA TRP A 55 -5.64 -17.10 -6.47
C TRP A 55 -7.01 -17.16 -7.14
N PRO A 56 -8.07 -16.70 -6.45
CA PRO A 56 -9.43 -16.75 -7.00
C PRO A 56 -9.67 -15.72 -8.12
N SER A 57 -8.81 -14.67 -8.21
CA SER A 57 -8.98 -13.60 -9.19
C SER A 57 -7.63 -13.02 -9.63
N LYS A 58 -7.63 -12.23 -10.71
CA LYS A 58 -6.44 -11.46 -11.12
C LYS A 58 -6.00 -10.46 -10.07
N GLY A 59 -6.96 -9.89 -9.32
CA GLY A 59 -6.69 -8.97 -8.21
C GLY A 59 -5.90 -9.65 -7.10
N ALA A 60 -6.26 -10.89 -6.74
CA ALA A 60 -5.51 -11.66 -5.74
C ALA A 60 -4.07 -11.98 -6.20
N VAL A 61 -3.86 -12.28 -7.50
CA VAL A 61 -2.50 -12.44 -8.05
C VAL A 61 -1.70 -11.15 -7.91
N LEU A 62 -2.28 -10.00 -8.28
CA LEU A 62 -1.58 -8.73 -8.22
C LEU A 62 -1.37 -8.22 -6.79
N LEU A 63 -2.25 -8.55 -5.87
CA LEU A 63 -2.01 -8.26 -4.45
C LEU A 63 -0.72 -8.94 -3.98
N ASP A 64 -0.49 -10.20 -4.35
CA ASP A 64 0.77 -10.90 -4.05
C ASP A 64 1.98 -10.29 -4.76
N VAL A 65 1.80 -9.78 -5.99
CA VAL A 65 2.87 -9.11 -6.73
C VAL A 65 3.33 -7.83 -6.06
N PHE A 66 2.40 -7.01 -5.56
CA PHE A 66 2.70 -5.64 -5.14
C PHE A 66 2.80 -5.44 -3.63
N VAL A 67 2.17 -6.29 -2.80
CA VAL A 67 2.12 -6.06 -1.36
C VAL A 67 3.51 -5.94 -0.74
N ASP A 68 4.41 -6.85 -1.05
CA ASP A 68 5.77 -6.85 -0.50
C ASP A 68 6.59 -5.65 -1.00
N GLN A 69 6.43 -5.27 -2.27
CA GLN A 69 7.09 -4.10 -2.85
C GLN A 69 6.60 -2.79 -2.21
N ILE A 70 5.30 -2.67 -1.95
CA ILE A 70 4.71 -1.51 -1.29
C ILE A 70 5.20 -1.43 0.16
N ILE A 71 5.12 -2.53 0.91
CA ILE A 71 5.57 -2.58 2.30
C ILE A 71 7.04 -2.18 2.40
N ALA A 72 7.92 -2.74 1.56
CA ALA A 72 9.34 -2.41 1.56
C ALA A 72 9.63 -0.92 1.27
N ARG A 73 8.81 -0.27 0.45
CA ARG A 73 8.96 1.17 0.17
C ARG A 73 8.37 2.06 1.27
N LEU A 74 7.38 1.56 2.02
CA LEU A 74 6.77 2.28 3.13
C LEU A 74 7.54 2.09 4.45
N ASP A 75 8.43 1.09 4.52
CA ASP A 75 9.23 0.81 5.72
C ASP A 75 10.36 1.83 5.83
N ALA A 76 10.10 2.91 6.58
CA ALA A 76 11.05 3.97 6.83
C ALA A 76 11.77 3.74 8.17
N ALA A 77 13.06 4.04 8.19
CA ALA A 77 13.86 3.97 9.42
C ALA A 77 13.31 4.90 10.51
N ASP A 78 13.30 4.42 11.76
CA ASP A 78 12.98 5.20 12.95
C ASP A 78 14.04 6.30 13.16
N THR A 79 13.61 7.57 13.18
CA THR A 79 14.48 8.72 13.45
C THR A 79 14.54 9.09 14.91
N GLY A 80 13.67 8.49 15.72
CA GLY A 80 13.43 8.93 17.09
C GLY A 80 12.48 10.14 17.21
N SER A 81 11.99 10.69 16.09
CA SER A 81 10.99 11.76 16.03
C SER A 81 9.70 11.24 15.38
N PRO A 82 8.63 11.01 16.14
CA PRO A 82 7.37 10.50 15.59
C PRO A 82 6.78 11.38 14.49
N LEU A 83 6.90 12.70 14.61
CA LEU A 83 6.40 13.63 13.59
C LEU A 83 7.22 13.57 12.30
N ASP A 84 8.55 13.45 12.39
CA ASP A 84 9.40 13.30 11.22
C ASP A 84 9.18 11.96 10.54
N ASP A 85 8.97 10.90 11.32
CA ASP A 85 8.66 9.57 10.81
C ASP A 85 7.29 9.56 10.13
N LEU A 86 6.28 10.23 10.70
CA LEU A 86 4.98 10.39 10.10
C LEU A 86 5.04 11.19 8.80
N ARG A 87 5.79 12.31 8.75
CA ARG A 87 6.03 13.09 7.54
C ARG A 87 6.67 12.26 6.44
N ARG A 88 7.70 11.49 6.79
CA ARG A 88 8.36 10.59 5.83
C ARG A 88 7.41 9.53 5.29
N ARG A 89 6.53 9.00 6.15
CA ARG A 89 5.56 8.00 5.73
C ARG A 89 4.51 8.58 4.77
N VAL A 90 4.04 9.80 4.99
CA VAL A 90 3.13 10.48 4.05
C VAL A 90 3.83 10.70 2.70
N ARG A 91 5.09 11.14 2.69
CA ARG A 91 5.90 11.28 1.46
C ARG A 91 6.09 9.96 0.74
N ALA A 92 6.54 8.92 1.45
CA ALA A 92 6.75 7.59 0.88
C ALA A 92 5.46 7.03 0.27
N THR A 93 4.31 7.25 0.95
CA THR A 93 3.02 6.87 0.39
C THR A 93 2.70 7.64 -0.89
N ALA A 94 2.93 8.96 -0.92
CA ALA A 94 2.73 9.76 -2.13
C ALA A 94 3.63 9.29 -3.28
N GLU A 95 4.89 8.97 -3.02
CA GLU A 95 5.85 8.45 -4.00
C GLU A 95 5.42 7.09 -4.55
N VAL A 96 4.98 6.16 -3.70
CA VAL A 96 4.45 4.86 -4.14
C VAL A 96 3.22 5.02 -5.01
N LEU A 97 2.30 5.91 -4.64
CA LEU A 97 1.07 6.17 -5.40
C LEU A 97 1.33 6.96 -6.69
N ALA A 98 2.39 7.77 -6.75
CA ALA A 98 2.83 8.50 -7.94
C ALA A 98 3.59 7.61 -8.93
N ASP A 99 4.14 6.49 -8.47
CA ASP A 99 4.91 5.57 -9.31
C ASP A 99 4.04 4.99 -10.43
N ALA A 100 4.43 5.26 -11.68
CA ALA A 100 3.69 4.82 -12.86
C ALA A 100 3.58 3.30 -12.99
N THR A 101 4.45 2.57 -12.30
CA THR A 101 4.49 1.09 -12.29
C THR A 101 3.70 0.48 -11.14
N ILE A 102 3.18 1.28 -10.21
CA ILE A 102 2.44 0.81 -9.03
C ILE A 102 1.08 1.52 -8.91
N GLY A 103 1.05 2.85 -8.91
CA GLY A 103 -0.16 3.63 -8.62
C GLY A 103 -1.38 3.25 -9.48
N PRO A 104 -1.28 3.21 -10.81
CA PRO A 104 -2.41 2.82 -11.67
C PRO A 104 -2.92 1.40 -11.40
N HIS A 105 -2.02 0.49 -10.98
CA HIS A 105 -2.37 -0.90 -10.69
C HIS A 105 -3.06 -1.05 -9.34
N ILE A 106 -2.61 -0.29 -8.34
CA ILE A 106 -3.32 -0.18 -7.04
C ILE A 106 -4.72 0.41 -7.25
N ALA A 107 -4.85 1.46 -8.06
CA ALA A 107 -6.15 2.04 -8.36
C ALA A 107 -7.11 1.02 -9.00
N GLY A 108 -6.62 0.23 -9.96
CA GLY A 108 -7.40 -0.84 -10.57
C GLY A 108 -7.76 -1.96 -9.57
N LEU A 109 -6.83 -2.37 -8.73
CA LEU A 109 -7.05 -3.35 -7.68
C LEU A 109 -8.14 -2.89 -6.68
N ILE A 110 -8.09 -1.62 -6.25
CA ILE A 110 -9.11 -1.03 -5.38
C ILE A 110 -10.47 -1.01 -6.08
N GLY A 111 -10.50 -0.73 -7.38
CA GLY A 111 -11.74 -0.82 -8.18
C GLY A 111 -12.37 -2.21 -8.12
N ASP A 112 -11.58 -3.26 -8.30
CA ASP A 112 -12.07 -4.65 -8.24
C ASP A 112 -12.58 -5.03 -6.83
N THR A 113 -12.03 -4.47 -5.76
CA THR A 113 -12.51 -4.71 -4.38
C THR A 113 -13.95 -4.27 -4.16
N GLN A 114 -14.47 -3.33 -4.94
CA GLN A 114 -15.86 -2.87 -4.83
C GLN A 114 -16.88 -3.95 -5.22
N GLY A 115 -16.46 -4.87 -6.08
CA GLY A 115 -17.29 -6.01 -6.52
C GLY A 115 -16.88 -7.36 -5.90
N ASP A 116 -15.78 -7.42 -5.16
CA ASP A 116 -15.23 -8.64 -4.56
C ASP A 116 -14.92 -8.45 -3.06
N PRO A 117 -15.88 -8.80 -2.17
CA PRO A 117 -15.69 -8.68 -0.71
C PRO A 117 -14.53 -9.54 -0.16
N SER A 118 -14.15 -10.63 -0.85
CA SER A 118 -13.03 -11.47 -0.42
C SER A 118 -11.72 -10.75 -0.69
N LEU A 119 -11.55 -10.20 -1.88
CA LEU A 119 -10.39 -9.39 -2.25
C LEU A 119 -10.27 -8.14 -1.38
N ALA A 120 -11.41 -7.49 -1.06
CA ALA A 120 -11.44 -6.34 -0.15
C ALA A 120 -10.89 -6.69 1.25
N ARG A 121 -11.31 -7.83 1.81
CA ARG A 121 -10.80 -8.30 3.11
C ARG A 121 -9.31 -8.62 3.06
N GLU A 122 -8.85 -9.27 2.01
CA GLU A 122 -7.45 -9.63 1.84
C GLU A 122 -6.56 -8.39 1.69
N LEU A 123 -6.95 -7.43 0.86
CA LEU A 123 -6.28 -6.13 0.74
C LEU A 123 -6.22 -5.41 2.09
N HIS A 124 -7.35 -5.37 2.81
CA HIS A 124 -7.41 -4.74 4.12
C HIS A 124 -6.44 -5.40 5.11
N GLN A 125 -6.47 -6.72 5.23
CA GLN A 125 -5.66 -7.45 6.21
C GLN A 125 -4.16 -7.38 5.92
N ARG A 126 -3.77 -7.40 4.65
CA ARG A 126 -2.36 -7.49 4.25
C ARG A 126 -1.68 -6.15 4.05
N LEU A 127 -2.43 -5.11 3.71
CA LEU A 127 -1.86 -3.80 3.42
C LEU A 127 -2.45 -2.69 4.30
N VAL A 128 -3.78 -2.55 4.34
CA VAL A 128 -4.41 -1.39 4.97
C VAL A 128 -4.29 -1.43 6.49
N ALA A 129 -4.65 -2.54 7.13
CA ALA A 129 -4.65 -2.65 8.58
C ALA A 129 -3.24 -2.54 9.19
N PRO A 130 -2.18 -3.20 8.65
CA PRO A 130 -0.82 -3.02 9.14
C PRO A 130 -0.32 -1.57 8.99
N ALA A 131 -0.59 -0.93 7.84
CA ALA A 131 -0.21 0.46 7.63
C ALA A 131 -0.91 1.41 8.63
N ARG A 132 -2.22 1.24 8.83
CA ARG A 132 -2.97 2.05 9.82
C ARG A 132 -2.46 1.86 11.25
N ALA A 133 -2.11 0.63 11.64
CA ALA A 133 -1.53 0.38 12.95
C ALA A 133 -0.23 1.17 13.17
N GLN A 134 0.68 1.15 12.20
CA GLN A 134 1.92 1.91 12.26
C GLN A 134 1.68 3.44 12.29
N HIS A 135 0.74 3.95 11.49
CA HIS A 135 0.37 5.38 11.55
C HIS A 135 -0.13 5.77 12.93
N ARG A 136 -1.03 4.94 13.50
CA ARG A 136 -1.59 5.16 14.83
C ARG A 136 -0.49 5.16 15.92
N GLU A 137 0.47 4.24 15.85
CA GLU A 137 1.60 4.20 16.79
C GLU A 137 2.41 5.50 16.77
N LEU A 138 2.76 6.00 15.57
CA LEU A 138 3.50 7.27 15.43
C LEU A 138 2.69 8.46 15.97
N ILE A 139 1.39 8.52 15.67
CA ILE A 139 0.52 9.59 16.13
C ILE A 139 0.38 9.55 17.65
N CYS A 140 0.12 8.40 18.25
CA CYS A 140 0.06 8.24 19.71
C CYS A 140 1.39 8.61 20.38
N ALA A 141 2.52 8.27 19.78
CA ALA A 141 3.84 8.67 20.29
C ALA A 141 4.03 10.19 20.24
N ALA A 142 3.61 10.87 19.17
CA ALA A 142 3.64 12.34 19.07
C ALA A 142 2.71 13.00 20.10
N GLN A 143 1.53 12.44 20.34
CA GLN A 143 0.61 12.91 21.40
C GLN A 143 1.22 12.75 22.80
N ALA A 144 1.84 11.60 23.07
CA ALA A 144 2.50 11.36 24.36
C ALA A 144 3.69 12.31 24.62
N ARG A 145 4.32 12.83 23.57
CA ARG A 145 5.37 13.87 23.68
C ARG A 145 4.84 15.30 23.74
N GLY A 146 3.51 15.48 23.66
CA GLY A 146 2.91 16.81 23.62
C GLY A 146 3.17 17.56 22.31
N GLU A 147 3.53 16.87 21.24
CA GLU A 147 3.73 17.45 19.90
C GLU A 147 2.39 17.63 19.17
N LEU A 148 1.45 16.70 19.40
CA LEU A 148 0.07 16.74 18.94
C LEU A 148 -0.89 16.75 20.12
N ARG A 149 -2.07 17.33 19.94
CA ARG A 149 -3.15 17.36 20.94
C ARG A 149 -3.62 15.95 21.26
N ALA A 150 -3.67 15.60 22.53
CA ALA A 150 -4.06 14.28 23.03
C ALA A 150 -5.56 13.99 22.93
N ASP A 151 -6.39 15.04 22.77
CA ASP A 151 -7.85 14.95 22.66
C ASP A 151 -8.35 14.65 21.24
N ILE A 152 -7.45 14.61 20.25
CA ILE A 152 -7.78 14.25 18.86
C ILE A 152 -7.64 12.75 18.66
N ASP A 153 -8.65 12.13 18.04
CA ASP A 153 -8.59 10.72 17.68
C ASP A 153 -7.43 10.46 16.71
N PRO A 154 -6.48 9.55 17.06
CA PRO A 154 -5.37 9.21 16.18
C PRO A 154 -5.80 8.68 14.80
N ASP A 155 -6.94 8.00 14.71
CA ASP A 155 -7.46 7.51 13.43
C ASP A 155 -7.95 8.67 12.55
N LEU A 156 -8.52 9.73 13.15
CA LEU A 156 -8.88 10.95 12.41
C LEU A 156 -7.63 11.67 11.88
N VAL A 157 -6.55 11.73 12.66
CA VAL A 157 -5.27 12.30 12.21
C VAL A 157 -4.75 11.51 11.01
N ALA A 158 -4.72 10.18 11.12
CA ALA A 158 -4.27 9.31 10.03
C ALA A 158 -5.13 9.51 8.77
N ASP A 159 -6.45 9.47 8.89
CA ASP A 159 -7.34 9.63 7.75
C ASP A 159 -7.16 11.00 7.08
N THR A 160 -6.99 12.07 7.85
CA THR A 160 -6.77 13.41 7.30
C THR A 160 -5.43 13.52 6.55
N LEU A 161 -4.39 12.84 7.01
CA LEU A 161 -3.09 12.82 6.34
C LEU A 161 -3.10 12.02 5.03
N PHE A 162 -3.73 10.87 5.02
CA PHE A 162 -3.60 9.92 3.92
C PHE A 162 -4.75 9.97 2.91
N ALA A 163 -5.99 10.33 3.30
CA ALA A 163 -7.13 10.39 2.39
C ALA A 163 -6.92 11.33 1.20
N PRO A 164 -6.28 12.52 1.31
CA PRO A 164 -6.04 13.37 0.16
C PRO A 164 -5.16 12.74 -0.93
N LEU A 165 -4.22 11.85 -0.54
CA LEU A 165 -3.38 11.12 -1.49
C LEU A 165 -4.23 10.15 -2.32
N TRP A 166 -5.10 9.39 -1.65
CA TRP A 166 -6.03 8.46 -2.30
C TRP A 166 -7.06 9.19 -3.16
N PHE A 167 -7.55 10.36 -2.71
CA PHE A 167 -8.45 11.19 -3.50
C PHE A 167 -7.81 11.64 -4.80
N ARG A 168 -6.53 12.05 -4.76
CA ARG A 168 -5.79 12.40 -5.98
C ARG A 168 -5.59 11.19 -6.90
N LEU A 169 -5.20 10.03 -6.36
CA LEU A 169 -5.00 8.84 -7.16
C LEU A 169 -6.30 8.36 -7.82
N LEU A 170 -7.38 8.26 -7.04
CA LEU A 170 -8.59 7.55 -7.45
C LEU A 170 -9.62 8.45 -8.16
N VAL A 171 -9.69 9.73 -7.79
CA VAL A 171 -10.76 10.63 -8.23
C VAL A 171 -10.26 11.71 -9.19
N THR A 172 -9.35 12.58 -8.72
CA THR A 172 -8.95 13.76 -9.51
C THR A 172 -7.83 13.47 -10.47
N ARG A 173 -7.04 12.42 -10.26
CA ARG A 173 -5.82 12.10 -11.01
C ARG A 173 -4.82 13.26 -11.06
N ALA A 174 -4.85 14.11 -10.02
CA ALA A 174 -3.91 15.20 -9.87
C ALA A 174 -2.55 14.69 -9.42
N GLU A 175 -1.52 15.48 -9.66
CA GLU A 175 -0.14 15.15 -9.32
C GLU A 175 0.04 14.86 -7.82
N LEU A 176 0.71 13.77 -7.50
CA LEU A 176 1.13 13.36 -6.15
C LEU A 176 2.59 13.77 -5.94
N SER A 177 2.86 15.08 -5.88
CA SER A 177 4.21 15.58 -5.68
C SER A 177 4.65 15.49 -4.20
N PRO A 178 5.98 15.46 -3.93
CA PRO A 178 6.50 15.54 -2.56
C PRO A 178 6.02 16.81 -1.83
N SER A 179 5.95 17.94 -2.53
CA SER A 179 5.45 19.19 -1.97
C SER A 179 3.97 19.12 -1.55
N PHE A 180 3.15 18.35 -2.26
CA PHE A 180 1.77 18.12 -1.85
C PHE A 180 1.70 17.31 -0.55
N ALA A 181 2.50 16.27 -0.43
CA ALA A 181 2.60 15.47 0.81
C ALA A 181 3.04 16.32 2.00
N ASP A 182 4.04 17.20 1.79
CA ASP A 182 4.49 18.13 2.82
C ASP A 182 3.41 19.12 3.23
N ASN A 183 2.74 19.74 2.27
CA ASN A 183 1.68 20.71 2.55
C ASN A 183 0.53 20.11 3.35
N ILE A 184 0.12 18.87 3.05
CA ILE A 184 -0.89 18.16 3.86
C ILE A 184 -0.36 17.98 5.29
N THR A 185 0.86 17.49 5.42
CA THR A 185 1.46 17.22 6.73
C THR A 185 1.57 18.51 7.54
N ASP A 186 2.08 19.59 6.94
CA ASP A 186 2.21 20.89 7.62
C ASP A 186 0.86 21.45 8.04
N ALA A 187 -0.16 21.34 7.21
CA ALA A 187 -1.51 21.79 7.53
C ALA A 187 -2.09 21.03 8.76
N VAL A 188 -1.96 19.69 8.74
CA VAL A 188 -2.46 18.84 9.83
C VAL A 188 -1.66 19.08 11.12
N MET A 189 -0.32 19.13 11.04
CA MET A 189 0.53 19.39 12.20
C MET A 189 0.25 20.77 12.79
N THR A 190 0.06 21.80 11.97
CA THR A 190 -0.27 23.15 12.44
C THR A 190 -1.64 23.20 13.11
N ALA A 191 -2.66 22.56 12.51
CA ALA A 191 -4.02 22.57 13.04
C ALA A 191 -4.15 21.83 14.38
N TRP A 192 -3.34 20.78 14.59
CA TRP A 192 -3.44 19.91 15.75
C TRP A 192 -2.21 19.89 16.64
N ALA A 193 -1.29 20.86 16.45
CA ALA A 193 -0.20 21.08 17.39
C ALA A 193 -0.75 21.32 18.79
N GLN A 194 -0.07 20.78 19.80
CA GLN A 194 -0.35 21.16 21.18
C GLN A 194 -0.11 22.66 21.33
N SER A 195 -1.13 23.41 21.71
CA SER A 195 -0.93 24.83 22.06
C SER A 195 0.07 24.90 23.21
N ARG A 196 1.24 25.49 22.97
CA ARG A 196 2.13 25.85 24.08
C ARG A 196 1.31 26.80 24.94
N ALA A 197 0.87 26.33 26.11
CA ALA A 197 0.29 27.20 27.11
C ALA A 197 1.30 28.35 27.33
N ASN A 198 0.95 29.56 26.93
CA ASN A 198 1.72 30.76 27.26
C ASN A 198 1.76 30.86 28.79
N GLY A 199 2.79 30.23 29.37
CA GLY A 199 3.17 30.46 30.76
C GLY A 199 3.84 31.81 30.87
N GLN A 200 3.02 32.88 30.74
CA GLN A 200 3.33 34.20 31.28
C GLN A 200 2.09 34.62 32.07
N GLN A 201 2.07 34.13 33.29
CA GLN A 201 1.39 34.88 34.34
C GLN A 201 2.34 35.99 34.77
N LEU A 202 1.87 37.22 34.60
CA LEU A 202 2.39 38.44 35.18
C LEU A 202 2.37 38.38 36.73
#